data_f62de559d55a9ec66589d8c32b4f5771
#
_entry.id   f62de559d55a9ec66589d8c32b4f5771
#
_cell.length_a   1.000
_cell.length_b   1.000
_cell.length_c   1.000
_cell.angle_alpha   90.00
_cell.angle_beta   90.00
_cell.angle_gamma   90.00
#
_symmetry.space_group_name_H-M   'P 1'
#
loop_
_entity.id
_entity.type
_entity.pdbx_description
1 polymer ?
#
loop_
_entity_poly.entity_id
_entity_poly.type
_entity_poly.pdbx_seq_one_letter_code
_entity_poly.pdbx_strand_id
1 'polypeptide(L)'
;MPSIRLVLVEDQTLMRQGLKTILDLEPGLEVVGEANNGEAGIQKALELRPDVVLMDVQMPGNLNGVQATAALCAAWPEAKVIILTTFDRDDYVYQGIRAGALGYLLKDTPADKLINTIRRVHTGEVFIQPEIASRALRELVRPQANPLEPLSDRERDVLVFLAQGHSNKDIAEKLVITEGTVKNHVSKILSKLQAENRTQAADIARKHGLA
;
A
#
# COMPACT_ATOMS: atom_id res chain seq x y z
N MET A 1 3.36 16.92 32.06
CA MET A 1 2.49 17.01 30.87
C MET A 1 1.98 15.59 30.60
N PRO A 2 0.77 15.40 30.11
CA PRO A 2 0.32 14.06 29.74
C PRO A 2 1.26 13.46 28.68
N SER A 3 1.54 12.16 28.77
CA SER A 3 2.35 11.45 27.77
C SER A 3 1.58 11.31 26.45
N ILE A 4 2.29 11.39 25.34
CA ILE A 4 1.77 11.03 24.01
C ILE A 4 1.59 9.52 23.97
N ARG A 5 0.37 9.07 23.79
CA ARG A 5 0.00 7.65 23.77
C ARG A 5 0.19 7.06 22.39
N LEU A 6 0.91 5.94 22.31
CA LEU A 6 1.31 5.31 21.07
C LEU A 6 0.74 3.89 20.95
N VAL A 7 0.33 3.51 19.74
CA VAL A 7 0.13 2.12 19.36
C VAL A 7 1.17 1.73 18.32
N LEU A 8 1.86 0.62 18.57
CA LEU A 8 2.85 0.03 17.66
C LEU A 8 2.24 -1.13 16.88
N VAL A 9 2.33 -1.08 15.55
CA VAL A 9 1.88 -2.16 14.66
C VAL A 9 3.08 -2.61 13.82
N GLU A 10 3.67 -3.74 14.19
CA GLU A 10 4.91 -4.29 13.65
C GLU A 10 4.91 -5.81 13.82
N ASP A 11 5.11 -6.57 12.75
CA ASP A 11 5.09 -8.04 12.80
C ASP A 11 6.38 -8.63 13.38
N GLN A 12 7.53 -7.98 13.16
CA GLN A 12 8.81 -8.44 13.64
C GLN A 12 8.95 -8.20 15.15
N THR A 13 8.91 -9.27 15.92
CA THR A 13 8.92 -9.22 17.40
C THR A 13 10.10 -8.42 17.96
N LEU A 14 11.32 -8.65 17.44
CA LEU A 14 12.52 -7.95 17.94
C LEU A 14 12.45 -6.45 17.65
N MET A 15 12.00 -6.06 16.46
CA MET A 15 11.83 -4.65 16.08
C MET A 15 10.77 -4.00 16.97
N ARG A 16 9.62 -4.64 17.14
CA ARG A 16 8.52 -4.13 17.98
C ARG A 16 8.96 -3.93 19.43
N GLN A 17 9.65 -4.90 20.01
CA GLN A 17 10.19 -4.80 21.38
C GLN A 17 11.25 -3.71 21.50
N GLY A 18 12.13 -3.60 20.50
CA GLY A 18 13.17 -2.55 20.45
C GLY A 18 12.57 -1.16 20.40
N LEU A 19 11.61 -0.94 19.48
CA LEU A 19 10.89 0.34 19.37
C LEU A 19 10.15 0.67 20.66
N LYS A 20 9.43 -0.29 21.23
CA LYS A 20 8.74 -0.10 22.51
C LYS A 20 9.70 0.35 23.61
N THR A 21 10.82 -0.34 23.76
CA THR A 21 11.81 0.01 24.78
C THR A 21 12.36 1.42 24.59
N ILE A 22 12.72 1.80 23.36
CA ILE A 22 13.24 3.13 23.04
C ILE A 22 12.19 4.21 23.34
N LEU A 23 10.94 3.98 22.94
CA LEU A 23 9.88 4.98 23.09
C LEU A 23 9.42 5.12 24.54
N ASP A 24 9.33 4.03 25.31
CA ASP A 24 8.96 4.08 26.73
C ASP A 24 10.07 4.70 27.64
N LEU A 25 11.34 4.69 27.17
CA LEU A 25 12.42 5.39 27.87
C LEU A 25 12.41 6.90 27.61
N GLU A 26 11.71 7.36 26.58
CA GLU A 26 11.68 8.78 26.24
C GLU A 26 10.60 9.51 27.06
N PRO A 27 10.99 10.55 27.83
CA PRO A 27 10.04 11.31 28.64
C PRO A 27 8.90 11.91 27.80
N GLY A 28 7.66 11.65 28.24
CA GLY A 28 6.46 12.14 27.58
C GLY A 28 5.95 11.29 26.42
N LEU A 29 6.49 10.08 26.21
CA LEU A 29 5.93 9.06 25.32
C LEU A 29 5.52 7.84 26.12
N GLU A 30 4.50 7.11 25.64
CA GLU A 30 4.01 5.88 26.28
C GLU A 30 3.42 4.95 25.22
N VAL A 31 3.94 3.73 25.10
CA VAL A 31 3.36 2.69 24.23
C VAL A 31 2.23 1.98 24.97
N VAL A 32 0.99 2.39 24.68
CA VAL A 32 -0.23 1.85 25.33
C VAL A 32 -0.76 0.59 24.66
N GLY A 33 -0.28 0.23 23.48
CA GLY A 33 -0.71 -0.98 22.78
C GLY A 33 0.26 -1.44 21.70
N GLU A 34 0.25 -2.74 21.45
CA GLU A 34 1.06 -3.40 20.43
C GLU A 34 0.19 -4.33 19.57
N ALA A 35 0.49 -4.45 18.29
CA ALA A 35 -0.13 -5.40 17.37
C ALA A 35 0.93 -5.95 16.40
N ASN A 36 0.70 -7.14 15.85
CA ASN A 36 1.62 -7.83 14.95
C ASN A 36 1.08 -7.99 13.52
N ASN A 37 -0.05 -7.37 13.21
CA ASN A 37 -0.65 -7.33 11.88
C ASN A 37 -1.61 -6.13 11.76
N GLY A 38 -2.05 -5.84 10.53
CA GLY A 38 -2.87 -4.67 10.23
C GLY A 38 -4.25 -4.71 10.90
N GLU A 39 -4.93 -5.86 10.89
CA GLU A 39 -6.27 -6.01 11.46
C GLU A 39 -6.26 -5.79 12.98
N ALA A 40 -5.32 -6.42 13.68
CA ALA A 40 -5.15 -6.22 15.11
C ALA A 40 -4.74 -4.78 15.45
N GLY A 41 -3.94 -4.16 14.58
CA GLY A 41 -3.54 -2.75 14.70
C GLY A 41 -4.73 -1.80 14.64
N ILE A 42 -5.61 -1.98 13.66
CA ILE A 42 -6.86 -1.19 13.53
C ILE A 42 -7.73 -1.36 14.78
N GLN A 43 -7.98 -2.60 15.18
CA GLN A 43 -8.81 -2.89 16.37
C GLN A 43 -8.25 -2.19 17.61
N LYS A 44 -6.94 -2.34 17.85
CA LYS A 44 -6.25 -1.77 19.00
C LYS A 44 -6.29 -0.23 18.98
N ALA A 45 -6.10 0.38 17.81
CA ALA A 45 -6.17 1.83 17.65
C ALA A 45 -7.57 2.38 17.91
N LEU A 46 -8.61 1.69 17.42
CA LEU A 46 -10.01 2.09 17.67
C LEU A 46 -10.43 1.93 19.14
N GLU A 47 -9.92 0.90 19.82
CA GLU A 47 -10.18 0.63 21.23
C GLU A 47 -9.48 1.65 22.15
N LEU A 48 -8.17 1.84 21.95
CA LEU A 48 -7.33 2.62 22.85
C LEU A 48 -7.30 4.12 22.53
N ARG A 49 -7.71 4.52 21.31
CA ARG A 49 -7.66 5.90 20.83
C ARG A 49 -6.33 6.58 21.15
N PRO A 50 -5.21 6.07 20.63
CA PRO A 50 -3.91 6.66 20.87
C PRO A 50 -3.75 8.01 20.19
N ASP A 51 -2.78 8.82 20.63
CA ASP A 51 -2.44 10.08 19.98
C ASP A 51 -1.76 9.86 18.63
N VAL A 52 -0.94 8.80 18.50
CA VAL A 52 -0.24 8.42 17.26
C VAL A 52 -0.18 6.91 17.13
N VAL A 53 -0.36 6.42 15.91
CA VAL A 53 -0.16 5.01 15.52
C VAL A 53 1.11 4.92 14.68
N LEU A 54 2.05 4.06 15.07
CA LEU A 54 3.20 3.68 14.26
C LEU A 54 2.83 2.38 13.52
N MET A 55 2.83 2.43 12.18
CA MET A 55 2.34 1.37 11.32
C MET A 55 3.43 0.88 10.37
N ASP A 56 3.86 -0.36 10.50
CA ASP A 56 4.70 -0.99 9.49
C ASP A 56 3.91 -1.22 8.19
N VAL A 57 4.60 -1.11 7.05
CA VAL A 57 4.01 -1.40 5.72
C VAL A 57 3.89 -2.89 5.48
N GLN A 58 4.93 -3.66 5.79
CA GLN A 58 5.03 -5.07 5.41
C GLN A 58 4.67 -5.98 6.58
N MET A 59 3.43 -6.39 6.64
CA MET A 59 2.94 -7.30 7.68
C MET A 59 2.17 -8.46 7.06
N PRO A 60 2.18 -9.64 7.71
CA PRO A 60 1.35 -10.78 7.32
C PRO A 60 -0.12 -10.50 7.57
N GLY A 61 -0.99 -11.15 6.81
CA GLY A 61 -2.45 -11.02 6.94
C GLY A 61 -3.10 -10.57 5.64
N ASN A 62 -4.37 -10.19 5.73
CA ASN A 62 -5.14 -9.75 4.56
C ASN A 62 -4.92 -8.26 4.24
N LEU A 63 -4.42 -7.49 5.21
CA LEU A 63 -4.17 -6.05 5.08
C LEU A 63 -2.69 -5.75 5.33
N ASN A 64 -2.03 -5.15 4.35
CA ASN A 64 -0.74 -4.50 4.60
C ASN A 64 -0.95 -3.17 5.34
N GLY A 65 0.14 -2.56 5.84
CA GLY A 65 0.03 -1.34 6.65
C GLY A 65 -0.56 -0.14 5.93
N VAL A 66 -0.43 -0.04 4.62
CA VAL A 66 -1.07 1.02 3.83
C VAL A 66 -2.58 0.81 3.79
N GLN A 67 -3.04 -0.41 3.54
CA GLN A 67 -4.45 -0.77 3.56
C GLN A 67 -5.04 -0.62 4.97
N ALA A 68 -4.30 -1.02 5.99
CA ALA A 68 -4.67 -0.84 7.39
C ALA A 68 -4.80 0.65 7.76
N THR A 69 -3.87 1.50 7.29
CA THR A 69 -3.94 2.95 7.46
C THR A 69 -5.20 3.53 6.81
N ALA A 70 -5.49 3.16 5.55
CA ALA A 70 -6.67 3.62 4.84
C ALA A 70 -7.97 3.23 5.58
N ALA A 71 -8.06 1.98 6.03
CA ALA A 71 -9.22 1.47 6.77
C ALA A 71 -9.37 2.18 8.13
N LEU A 72 -8.26 2.41 8.85
CA LEU A 72 -8.27 3.13 10.13
C LEU A 72 -8.71 4.59 9.94
N CYS A 73 -8.14 5.32 8.98
CA CYS A 73 -8.50 6.71 8.71
C CYS A 73 -9.94 6.85 8.19
N ALA A 74 -10.46 5.86 7.47
CA ALA A 74 -11.88 5.85 7.08
C ALA A 74 -12.81 5.64 8.27
N ALA A 75 -12.44 4.79 9.24
CA ALA A 75 -13.22 4.53 10.45
C ALA A 75 -13.02 5.61 11.54
N TRP A 76 -11.89 6.27 11.53
CA TRP A 76 -11.50 7.32 12.47
C TRP A 76 -10.67 8.40 11.76
N PRO A 77 -11.32 9.44 11.19
CA PRO A 77 -10.68 10.50 10.41
C PRO A 77 -9.62 11.31 11.17
N GLU A 78 -9.70 11.38 12.49
CA GLU A 78 -8.72 12.09 13.33
C GLU A 78 -7.50 11.24 13.69
N ALA A 79 -7.44 9.98 13.24
CA ALA A 79 -6.30 9.10 13.50
C ALA A 79 -5.02 9.69 12.91
N LYS A 80 -3.98 9.76 13.72
CA LYS A 80 -2.66 10.22 13.29
C LYS A 80 -1.75 9.02 13.12
N VAL A 81 -1.42 8.71 11.87
CA VAL A 81 -0.63 7.53 11.52
C VAL A 81 0.73 7.95 10.98
N ILE A 82 1.79 7.35 11.51
CA ILE A 82 3.14 7.38 10.96
C ILE A 82 3.42 6.00 10.37
N ILE A 83 3.70 5.96 9.08
CA ILE A 83 4.12 4.74 8.40
C ILE A 83 5.64 4.56 8.56
N LEU A 84 6.04 3.36 8.97
CA LEU A 84 7.43 2.92 9.00
C LEU A 84 7.67 1.92 7.86
N THR A 85 8.71 2.12 7.05
CA THR A 85 8.99 1.27 5.89
C THR A 85 10.47 0.96 5.74
N THR A 86 10.76 -0.15 5.06
CA THR A 86 12.08 -0.40 4.49
C THR A 86 12.16 0.18 3.08
N PHE A 87 13.38 0.38 2.55
CA PHE A 87 13.61 1.05 1.25
C PHE A 87 12.99 0.37 0.02
N ASP A 88 12.43 -0.84 0.12
CA ASP A 88 12.35 -1.78 -1.00
C ASP A 88 11.23 -1.56 -2.03
N ARG A 89 10.23 -0.68 -1.81
CA ARG A 89 9.11 -0.53 -2.76
C ARG A 89 8.58 0.91 -2.84
N ASP A 90 8.83 1.56 -3.96
CA ASP A 90 8.37 2.94 -4.24
C ASP A 90 6.84 3.07 -4.28
N ASP A 91 6.12 2.01 -4.67
CA ASP A 91 4.66 2.00 -4.83
C ASP A 91 3.89 2.31 -3.53
N TYR A 92 4.42 1.94 -2.38
CA TYR A 92 3.74 2.12 -1.09
C TYR A 92 3.78 3.55 -0.56
N VAL A 93 4.73 4.36 -0.98
CA VAL A 93 4.87 5.74 -0.48
C VAL A 93 3.68 6.60 -0.90
N TYR A 94 3.41 6.61 -2.20
CA TYR A 94 2.27 7.36 -2.75
C TYR A 94 0.93 6.86 -2.21
N GLN A 95 0.77 5.54 -2.12
CA GLN A 95 -0.43 4.93 -1.57
C GLN A 95 -0.62 5.26 -0.08
N GLY A 96 0.48 5.28 0.72
CA GLY A 96 0.44 5.64 2.14
C GLY A 96 0.00 7.07 2.40
N ILE A 97 0.48 8.02 1.59
CA ILE A 97 0.04 9.41 1.65
C ILE A 97 -1.46 9.51 1.32
N ARG A 98 -1.91 8.83 0.26
CA ARG A 98 -3.34 8.78 -0.11
C ARG A 98 -4.21 8.07 0.92
N ALA A 99 -3.64 7.15 1.69
CA ALA A 99 -4.32 6.46 2.78
C ALA A 99 -4.58 7.36 4.00
N GLY A 100 -4.00 8.56 4.04
CA GLY A 100 -4.18 9.53 5.12
C GLY A 100 -3.07 9.52 6.18
N ALA A 101 -1.94 8.85 5.94
CA ALA A 101 -0.80 8.92 6.85
C ALA A 101 -0.27 10.37 6.96
N LEU A 102 -0.02 10.83 8.17
CA LEU A 102 0.59 12.14 8.45
C LEU A 102 2.11 12.07 8.56
N GLY A 103 2.66 10.89 8.83
CA GLY A 103 4.09 10.66 8.91
C GLY A 103 4.54 9.53 8.00
N TYR A 104 5.74 9.66 7.43
CA TYR A 104 6.37 8.60 6.65
C TYR A 104 7.87 8.58 6.86
N LEU A 105 8.39 7.49 7.46
CA LEU A 105 9.78 7.32 7.84
C LEU A 105 10.33 5.98 7.38
N LEU A 106 11.65 5.93 7.21
CA LEU A 106 12.37 4.68 7.01
C LEU A 106 12.64 4.00 8.36
N LYS A 107 12.64 2.67 8.38
CA LYS A 107 12.93 1.86 9.58
C LYS A 107 14.39 2.00 10.08
N ASP A 108 15.31 2.48 9.23
CA ASP A 108 16.69 2.79 9.58
C ASP A 108 16.87 4.22 10.12
N THR A 109 15.78 4.96 10.27
CA THR A 109 15.79 6.33 10.82
C THR A 109 16.27 6.29 12.26
N PRO A 110 17.23 7.17 12.65
CA PRO A 110 17.66 7.30 14.04
C PRO A 110 16.51 7.59 15.00
N ALA A 111 16.60 7.06 16.22
CA ALA A 111 15.53 7.14 17.21
C ALA A 111 15.11 8.59 17.57
N ASP A 112 16.08 9.51 17.63
CA ASP A 112 15.82 10.93 17.88
C ASP A 112 14.94 11.58 16.82
N LYS A 113 15.14 11.22 15.55
CA LYS A 113 14.29 11.67 14.44
C LYS A 113 12.90 11.08 14.49
N LEU A 114 12.76 9.80 14.83
CA LEU A 114 11.46 9.15 15.03
C LEU A 114 10.68 9.85 16.15
N ILE A 115 11.31 10.05 17.30
CA ILE A 115 10.72 10.73 18.47
C ILE A 115 10.27 12.16 18.11
N ASN A 116 11.12 12.91 17.40
CA ASN A 116 10.76 14.26 16.94
C ASN A 116 9.58 14.22 15.96
N THR A 117 9.54 13.25 15.05
CA THR A 117 8.40 13.09 14.11
C THR A 117 7.12 12.75 14.85
N ILE A 118 7.16 11.88 15.86
CA ILE A 118 5.99 11.57 16.70
C ILE A 118 5.42 12.84 17.33
N ARG A 119 6.28 13.67 17.92
CA ARG A 119 5.86 14.94 18.52
C ARG A 119 5.24 15.91 17.53
N ARG A 120 5.80 16.01 16.32
CA ARG A 120 5.26 16.85 15.23
C ARG A 120 3.91 16.32 14.72
N VAL A 121 3.81 15.03 14.47
CA VAL A 121 2.56 14.41 14.01
C VAL A 121 1.47 14.49 15.10
N HIS A 122 1.85 14.39 16.37
CA HIS A 122 0.93 14.62 17.48
C HIS A 122 0.29 16.03 17.44
N THR A 123 1.02 17.07 17.02
CA THR A 123 0.47 18.42 16.82
C THR A 123 -0.34 18.57 15.52
N GLY A 124 -0.39 17.53 14.68
CA GLY A 124 -1.12 17.56 13.41
C GLY A 124 -0.25 17.97 12.21
N GLU A 125 1.07 18.11 12.38
CA GLU A 125 1.97 18.38 11.27
C GLU A 125 2.12 17.14 10.39
N VAL A 126 2.22 17.38 9.07
CA VAL A 126 2.62 16.34 8.11
C VAL A 126 4.12 16.29 8.01
N PHE A 127 4.71 15.11 8.21
CA PHE A 127 6.15 14.92 8.05
C PHE A 127 6.44 13.71 7.17
N ILE A 128 7.02 13.98 6.01
CA ILE A 128 7.53 12.94 5.09
C ILE A 128 9.03 13.14 5.00
N GLN A 129 9.78 12.08 5.26
CA GLN A 129 11.24 12.13 5.14
C GLN A 129 11.63 12.53 3.70
N PRO A 130 12.62 13.45 3.50
CA PRO A 130 12.92 14.02 2.18
C PRO A 130 13.23 12.99 1.09
N GLU A 131 13.91 11.90 1.45
CA GLU A 131 14.22 10.79 0.55
C GLU A 131 12.94 10.11 0.04
N ILE A 132 11.97 9.94 0.92
CA ILE A 132 10.66 9.37 0.64
C ILE A 132 9.83 10.35 -0.19
N ALA A 133 9.80 11.63 0.17
CA ALA A 133 9.09 12.66 -0.57
C ALA A 133 9.58 12.77 -2.02
N SER A 134 10.90 12.73 -2.23
CA SER A 134 11.52 12.77 -3.55
C SER A 134 11.13 11.57 -4.43
N ARG A 135 10.90 10.41 -3.82
CA ARG A 135 10.42 9.20 -4.51
C ARG A 135 8.94 9.32 -4.88
N ALA A 136 8.10 9.73 -3.94
CA ALA A 136 6.68 9.96 -4.17
C ALA A 136 6.46 10.96 -5.33
N LEU A 137 7.22 12.05 -5.37
CA LEU A 137 7.18 13.03 -6.45
C LEU A 137 7.61 12.43 -7.79
N ARG A 138 8.63 11.60 -7.82
CA ARG A 138 9.06 10.90 -9.05
C ARG A 138 7.97 9.99 -9.60
N GLU A 139 7.27 9.27 -8.74
CA GLU A 139 6.13 8.43 -9.16
C GLU A 139 4.94 9.26 -9.65
N LEU A 140 4.68 10.42 -9.04
CA LEU A 140 3.63 11.34 -9.51
C LEU A 140 3.93 11.93 -10.89
N VAL A 141 5.22 12.22 -11.16
CA VAL A 141 5.66 12.81 -12.43
C VAL A 141 5.97 11.73 -13.48
N ARG A 142 6.15 10.48 -13.04
CA ARG A 142 6.35 9.37 -13.96
C ARG A 142 5.10 9.23 -14.82
N PRO A 143 5.19 9.34 -16.16
CA PRO A 143 4.06 9.03 -17.02
C PRO A 143 3.59 7.63 -16.59
N GLN A 144 2.35 7.49 -16.19
CA GLN A 144 1.82 6.15 -15.90
C GLN A 144 2.06 5.34 -17.17
N ALA A 145 3.04 4.45 -17.13
CA ALA A 145 3.29 3.57 -18.26
C ALA A 145 1.96 2.88 -18.53
N ASN A 146 1.41 3.12 -19.72
CA ASN A 146 0.15 2.50 -20.08
C ASN A 146 0.37 0.98 -20.00
N PRO A 147 -0.25 0.27 -19.04
CA PRO A 147 0.01 -1.15 -18.85
C PRO A 147 -0.31 -1.96 -20.12
N LEU A 148 -1.02 -1.36 -21.05
CA LEU A 148 -1.37 -1.93 -22.35
C LEU A 148 -0.26 -1.72 -23.40
N GLU A 149 0.75 -0.87 -23.13
CA GLU A 149 1.83 -0.58 -24.08
C GLU A 149 2.65 -1.82 -24.48
N PRO A 150 2.97 -2.76 -23.57
CA PRO A 150 3.71 -3.97 -23.92
C PRO A 150 2.93 -4.98 -24.75
N LEU A 151 1.61 -4.76 -24.96
CA LEU A 151 0.77 -5.67 -25.72
C LEU A 151 0.94 -5.44 -27.22
N SER A 152 1.09 -6.54 -27.99
CA SER A 152 0.97 -6.49 -29.44
C SER A 152 -0.46 -6.18 -29.88
N ASP A 153 -0.65 -5.74 -31.12
CA ASP A 153 -2.00 -5.46 -31.66
C ASP A 153 -2.93 -6.66 -31.52
N ARG A 154 -2.39 -7.87 -31.75
CA ARG A 154 -3.17 -9.11 -31.61
C ARG A 154 -3.55 -9.43 -30.18
N GLU A 155 -2.68 -9.14 -29.23
CA GLU A 155 -2.99 -9.28 -27.80
C GLU A 155 -4.01 -8.24 -27.34
N ARG A 156 -3.97 -7.02 -27.91
CA ARG A 156 -5.00 -5.99 -27.68
C ARG A 156 -6.36 -6.41 -28.18
N ASP A 157 -6.45 -6.95 -29.42
CA ASP A 157 -7.68 -7.47 -29.97
C ASP A 157 -8.30 -8.55 -29.07
N VAL A 158 -7.48 -9.52 -28.61
CA VAL A 158 -7.92 -10.56 -27.69
C VAL A 158 -8.38 -9.96 -26.37
N LEU A 159 -7.66 -8.97 -25.82
CA LEU A 159 -8.00 -8.33 -24.54
C LEU A 159 -9.31 -7.55 -24.61
N VAL A 160 -9.62 -6.88 -25.74
CA VAL A 160 -10.92 -6.20 -25.96
C VAL A 160 -12.08 -7.19 -25.82
N PHE A 161 -12.04 -8.31 -26.55
CA PHE A 161 -13.10 -9.32 -26.46
C PHE A 161 -13.17 -9.98 -25.07
N LEU A 162 -12.03 -10.15 -24.43
CA LEU A 162 -11.96 -10.68 -23.06
C LEU A 162 -12.64 -9.71 -22.06
N ALA A 163 -12.43 -8.41 -22.20
CA ALA A 163 -13.05 -7.36 -21.39
C ALA A 163 -14.58 -7.25 -21.62
N GLN A 164 -15.04 -7.60 -22.82
CA GLN A 164 -16.45 -7.72 -23.17
C GLN A 164 -17.08 -9.03 -22.67
N GLY A 165 -16.31 -9.94 -22.04
CA GLY A 165 -16.81 -11.17 -21.45
C GLY A 165 -16.93 -12.36 -22.40
N HIS A 166 -16.36 -12.29 -23.61
CA HIS A 166 -16.39 -13.39 -24.58
C HIS A 166 -15.57 -14.60 -24.11
N SER A 167 -16.07 -15.82 -24.41
CA SER A 167 -15.31 -17.05 -24.18
C SER A 167 -14.14 -17.20 -25.16
N ASN A 168 -13.17 -18.07 -24.85
CA ASN A 168 -12.06 -18.33 -25.76
C ASN A 168 -12.54 -18.85 -27.13
N LYS A 169 -13.66 -19.59 -27.17
CA LYS A 169 -14.29 -20.08 -28.39
C LYS A 169 -14.83 -18.92 -29.21
N ASP A 170 -15.58 -17.99 -28.58
CA ASP A 170 -16.16 -16.84 -29.28
C ASP A 170 -15.07 -15.93 -29.83
N ILE A 171 -13.97 -15.72 -29.05
CA ILE A 171 -12.80 -14.95 -29.46
C ILE A 171 -12.12 -15.61 -30.67
N ALA A 172 -11.97 -16.93 -30.64
CA ALA A 172 -11.37 -17.69 -31.73
C ALA A 172 -12.17 -17.54 -33.04
N GLU A 173 -13.50 -17.63 -32.98
CA GLU A 173 -14.39 -17.42 -34.10
C GLU A 173 -14.29 -15.98 -34.64
N LYS A 174 -14.37 -14.97 -33.77
CA LYS A 174 -14.32 -13.55 -34.15
C LYS A 174 -12.97 -13.14 -34.78
N LEU A 175 -11.87 -13.70 -34.28
CA LEU A 175 -10.53 -13.38 -34.74
C LEU A 175 -9.99 -14.35 -35.81
N VAL A 176 -10.77 -15.34 -36.21
CA VAL A 176 -10.42 -16.38 -37.22
C VAL A 176 -9.10 -17.08 -36.87
N ILE A 177 -9.00 -17.55 -35.62
CA ILE A 177 -7.86 -18.30 -35.09
C ILE A 177 -8.34 -19.52 -34.31
N THR A 178 -7.40 -20.40 -33.87
CA THR A 178 -7.77 -21.55 -33.06
C THR A 178 -7.96 -21.16 -31.58
N GLU A 179 -8.80 -21.90 -30.86
CA GLU A 179 -8.99 -21.72 -29.42
C GLU A 179 -7.67 -21.87 -28.62
N GLY A 180 -6.78 -22.76 -29.08
CA GLY A 180 -5.44 -22.93 -28.51
C GLY A 180 -4.58 -21.66 -28.66
N THR A 181 -4.68 -20.98 -29.82
CA THR A 181 -4.02 -19.70 -30.05
C THR A 181 -4.55 -18.61 -29.11
N VAL A 182 -5.87 -18.55 -28.89
CA VAL A 182 -6.47 -17.61 -27.93
C VAL A 182 -5.93 -17.88 -26.51
N LYS A 183 -5.89 -19.16 -26.07
CA LYS A 183 -5.34 -19.52 -24.76
C LYS A 183 -3.88 -19.03 -24.58
N ASN A 184 -3.07 -19.17 -25.63
CA ASN A 184 -1.68 -18.70 -25.61
C ASN A 184 -1.60 -17.16 -25.51
N HIS A 185 -2.45 -16.43 -26.25
CA HIS A 185 -2.52 -14.97 -26.13
C HIS A 185 -2.98 -14.54 -24.73
N VAL A 186 -4.02 -15.17 -24.17
CA VAL A 186 -4.49 -14.89 -22.80
C VAL A 186 -3.37 -15.07 -21.79
N SER A 187 -2.62 -16.19 -21.84
CA SER A 187 -1.48 -16.41 -20.94
C SER A 187 -0.42 -15.32 -21.04
N LYS A 188 -0.08 -14.87 -22.27
CA LYS A 188 0.87 -13.78 -22.50
C LYS A 188 0.33 -12.44 -21.98
N ILE A 189 -0.96 -12.16 -22.20
CA ILE A 189 -1.64 -10.95 -21.71
C ILE A 189 -1.56 -10.93 -20.18
N LEU A 190 -1.95 -12.02 -19.49
CA LEU A 190 -1.90 -12.10 -18.03
C LEU A 190 -0.48 -11.83 -17.50
N SER A 191 0.54 -12.44 -18.13
CA SER A 191 1.95 -12.21 -17.75
C SER A 191 2.37 -10.75 -17.96
N LYS A 192 2.04 -10.14 -19.11
CA LYS A 192 2.42 -8.75 -19.44
C LYS A 192 1.71 -7.72 -18.59
N LEU A 193 0.43 -7.96 -18.25
CA LEU A 193 -0.37 -7.09 -17.38
C LEU A 193 -0.15 -7.38 -15.89
N GLN A 194 0.65 -8.39 -15.54
CA GLN A 194 0.81 -8.89 -14.17
C GLN A 194 -0.52 -9.21 -13.50
N ALA A 195 -1.48 -9.71 -14.27
CA ALA A 195 -2.81 -10.07 -13.82
C ALA A 195 -2.86 -11.55 -13.40
N GLU A 196 -3.45 -11.82 -12.24
CA GLU A 196 -3.57 -13.19 -11.71
C GLU A 196 -4.60 -14.04 -12.47
N ASN A 197 -5.60 -13.38 -13.06
CA ASN A 197 -6.67 -14.05 -13.76
C ASN A 197 -7.30 -13.15 -14.85
N ARG A 198 -8.16 -13.77 -15.69
CA ARG A 198 -8.82 -13.08 -16.80
C ARG A 198 -9.73 -11.92 -16.38
N THR A 199 -10.33 -12.00 -15.19
CA THR A 199 -11.21 -10.95 -14.66
C THR A 199 -10.41 -9.71 -14.36
N GLN A 200 -9.26 -9.86 -13.70
CA GLN A 200 -8.35 -8.77 -13.41
C GLN A 200 -7.79 -8.12 -14.69
N ALA A 201 -7.45 -8.93 -15.71
CA ALA A 201 -7.03 -8.39 -17.01
C ALA A 201 -8.17 -7.60 -17.70
N ALA A 202 -9.39 -8.07 -17.62
CA ALA A 202 -10.57 -7.37 -18.14
C ALA A 202 -10.80 -6.03 -17.43
N ASP A 203 -10.62 -5.98 -16.12
CA ASP A 203 -10.77 -4.75 -15.33
C ASP A 203 -9.67 -3.72 -15.66
N ILE A 204 -8.42 -4.17 -15.88
CA ILE A 204 -7.34 -3.32 -16.35
C ILE A 204 -7.69 -2.73 -17.73
N ALA A 205 -8.18 -3.55 -18.66
CA ALA A 205 -8.56 -3.09 -19.99
C ALA A 205 -9.65 -1.99 -19.93
N ARG A 206 -10.71 -2.20 -19.13
CA ARG A 206 -11.80 -1.22 -18.96
C ARG A 206 -11.29 0.09 -18.31
N LYS A 207 -10.45 0.01 -17.28
CA LYS A 207 -9.86 1.19 -16.63
C LYS A 207 -9.02 2.04 -17.57
N HIS A 208 -8.42 1.43 -18.59
CA HIS A 208 -7.59 2.11 -19.59
C HIS A 208 -8.31 2.35 -20.93
N GLY A 209 -9.64 2.25 -20.95
CA GLY A 209 -10.47 2.66 -22.09
C GLY A 209 -10.39 1.76 -23.33
N LEU A 210 -10.05 0.47 -23.13
CA LEU A 210 -9.91 -0.49 -24.23
C LEU A 210 -11.23 -1.25 -24.51
N ALA A 211 -12.23 -1.14 -23.65
CA ALA A 211 -13.56 -1.77 -23.80
C ALA A 211 -14.64 -0.96 -23.09
#